data_6ce31d746d786a57f971d594e8483955
#
_entry.id   6ce31d746d786a57f971d594e8483955
#
_cell.length_a   1.000
_cell.length_b   1.000
_cell.length_c   1.000
_cell.angle_alpha   90.00
_cell.angle_beta   90.00
_cell.angle_gamma   90.00
#
_symmetry.space_group_name_H-M   'P 1'
#
loop_
_entity.id
_entity.type
_entity.pdbx_description
1 polymer ?
#
loop_
_entity_poly.entity_id
_entity_poly.type
_entity_poly.pdbx_seq_one_letter_code
_entity_poly.pdbx_strand_id
1 'polypeptide(L)'
;MSSLISIPTLPLVVIALICGVLSFISTRLVMPWLISKLEKAEIIGKDIHKSSRPIVAEMGGMGILFGFIIGIFAGIILFPTLTFQLVVVLVVVLLVGMVGMVDDLIVLSSKEKLFLLFLAGIPLWWIAPPNVGLLYMLLIPIAVSICSNLTNMLAGLNGIESGLGVISMTSLTISCIILGKYDVAIISMSMLGTLIAFLYYNKYPAKVFPGDTGTLIIGATIAAIAFIGRVKLIAFIVLLPNIIDAALKFYSAGVMERQQHKPTQLNDDGKLVRPEQGFKSLIRFVLRKPVDEKTAVMMIWGIGILFGILGIIVAILMPGVTHNQTFAQFIHLKDYFYYLG
;
A
#
# COMPACT_ATOMS: atom_id res chain seq x y z
N MET A 1 -2.49 9.03 -45.78
CA MET A 1 -1.15 9.20 -45.24
C MET A 1 -1.25 9.14 -43.71
N SER A 2 -0.83 8.04 -43.15
CA SER A 2 -0.17 7.80 -41.88
C SER A 2 -0.39 6.31 -41.53
N SER A 3 0.46 5.47 -42.09
CA SER A 3 0.70 4.13 -41.55
C SER A 3 1.36 4.32 -40.20
N LEU A 4 0.55 4.52 -39.14
CA LEU A 4 1.02 4.38 -37.76
C LEU A 4 1.48 2.93 -37.62
N ILE A 5 2.78 2.76 -37.48
CA ILE A 5 3.44 1.53 -37.09
C ILE A 5 2.63 0.98 -35.90
N SER A 6 1.88 -0.10 -36.17
CA SER A 6 1.20 -0.85 -35.11
C SER A 6 2.31 -1.50 -34.26
N ILE A 7 2.72 -0.81 -33.20
CA ILE A 7 3.57 -1.41 -32.16
C ILE A 7 2.77 -2.61 -31.65
N PRO A 8 3.29 -3.85 -31.71
CA PRO A 8 2.59 -5.01 -31.21
C PRO A 8 2.27 -4.74 -29.74
N THR A 9 0.98 -4.78 -29.38
CA THR A 9 0.52 -4.51 -28.03
C THR A 9 1.06 -5.56 -27.09
N LEU A 10 2.03 -5.18 -26.25
CA LEU A 10 2.53 -6.04 -25.16
C LEU A 10 1.34 -6.50 -24.31
N PRO A 11 1.27 -7.78 -23.88
CA PRO A 11 0.25 -8.24 -22.97
C PRO A 11 0.23 -7.36 -21.72
N LEU A 12 -0.94 -6.97 -21.23
CA LEU A 12 -1.09 -6.08 -20.06
C LEU A 12 -0.35 -6.60 -18.81
N VAL A 13 -0.23 -7.91 -18.65
CA VAL A 13 0.56 -8.52 -17.58
C VAL A 13 2.04 -8.15 -17.69
N VAL A 14 2.61 -8.15 -18.91
CA VAL A 14 4.00 -7.75 -19.13
C VAL A 14 4.19 -6.26 -18.85
N ILE A 15 3.23 -5.43 -19.26
CA ILE A 15 3.23 -4.00 -18.94
C ILE A 15 3.20 -3.79 -17.42
N ALA A 16 2.33 -4.51 -16.70
CA ALA A 16 2.28 -4.42 -15.23
C ALA A 16 3.62 -4.82 -14.59
N LEU A 17 4.28 -5.88 -15.07
CA LEU A 17 5.61 -6.28 -14.62
C LEU A 17 6.66 -5.19 -14.89
N ILE A 18 6.67 -4.60 -16.08
CA ILE A 18 7.59 -3.51 -16.43
C ILE A 18 7.36 -2.31 -15.49
N CYS A 19 6.11 -1.92 -15.24
CA CYS A 19 5.77 -0.84 -14.32
C CYS A 19 6.28 -1.13 -12.91
N GLY A 20 6.09 -2.35 -12.40
CA GLY A 20 6.60 -2.76 -11.09
C GLY A 20 8.13 -2.74 -11.01
N VAL A 21 8.83 -3.23 -12.04
CA VAL A 21 10.29 -3.21 -12.11
C VAL A 21 10.83 -1.78 -12.15
N LEU A 22 10.23 -0.91 -12.95
CA LEU A 22 10.63 0.50 -13.02
C LEU A 22 10.37 1.23 -11.69
N SER A 23 9.24 0.95 -11.03
CA SER A 23 8.95 1.46 -9.68
C SER A 23 9.98 0.98 -8.67
N PHE A 24 10.35 -0.30 -8.71
CA PHE A 24 11.37 -0.87 -7.84
C PHE A 24 12.74 -0.20 -8.06
N ILE A 25 13.20 -0.14 -9.30
CA ILE A 25 14.51 0.43 -9.64
C ILE A 25 14.57 1.90 -9.24
N SER A 26 13.57 2.71 -9.60
CA SER A 26 13.55 4.14 -9.29
C SER A 26 13.54 4.41 -7.79
N THR A 27 12.72 3.66 -7.02
CA THR A 27 12.73 3.75 -5.55
C THR A 27 14.09 3.35 -4.99
N ARG A 28 14.66 2.24 -5.49
CA ARG A 28 15.95 1.72 -5.01
C ARG A 28 17.08 2.72 -5.22
N LEU A 29 17.05 3.46 -6.33
CA LEU A 29 18.06 4.45 -6.69
C LEU A 29 17.88 5.76 -5.92
N VAL A 30 16.64 6.22 -5.72
CA VAL A 30 16.39 7.51 -5.06
C VAL A 30 16.56 7.45 -3.55
N MET A 31 16.26 6.30 -2.91
CA MET A 31 16.23 6.17 -1.46
C MET A 31 17.55 6.57 -0.75
N PRO A 32 18.76 6.15 -1.18
CA PRO A 32 19.99 6.55 -0.49
C PRO A 32 20.21 8.06 -0.49
N TRP A 33 19.92 8.72 -1.63
CA TRP A 33 19.98 10.17 -1.75
C TRP A 33 18.95 10.84 -0.85
N LEU A 34 17.69 10.35 -0.85
CA LEU A 34 16.63 10.90 -0.05
C LEU A 34 16.93 10.79 1.45
N ILE A 35 17.36 9.63 1.94
CA ILE A 35 17.76 9.41 3.34
C ILE A 35 18.81 10.44 3.76
N SER A 36 19.89 10.59 2.97
CA SER A 36 20.94 11.57 3.27
C SER A 36 20.44 13.02 3.30
N LYS A 37 19.45 13.36 2.46
CA LYS A 37 18.84 14.70 2.46
C LYS A 37 17.94 14.94 3.67
N LEU A 38 17.15 13.92 4.07
CA LEU A 38 16.30 13.98 5.25
C LEU A 38 17.12 14.12 6.53
N GLU A 39 18.21 13.37 6.66
CA GLU A 39 19.14 13.48 7.79
C GLU A 39 19.76 14.87 7.87
N LYS A 40 20.22 15.43 6.74
CA LYS A 40 20.79 16.80 6.67
C LYS A 40 19.77 17.90 6.95
N ALA A 41 18.49 17.64 6.66
CA ALA A 41 17.38 18.55 6.94
C ALA A 41 16.83 18.37 8.36
N GLU A 42 17.45 17.48 9.17
CA GLU A 42 17.00 17.15 10.54
C GLU A 42 15.55 16.60 10.60
N ILE A 43 15.07 16.03 9.47
CA ILE A 43 13.79 15.31 9.41
C ILE A 43 14.04 13.87 9.87
N ILE A 44 14.08 13.70 11.17
CA ILE A 44 14.54 12.49 11.85
C ILE A 44 13.67 12.14 13.04
N GLY A 45 13.51 10.84 13.30
CA GLY A 45 12.86 10.31 14.48
C GLY A 45 13.80 9.44 15.31
N LYS A 46 13.36 9.09 16.52
CA LYS A 46 14.08 8.17 17.40
C LYS A 46 13.42 6.81 17.35
N ASP A 47 14.20 5.75 17.07
CA ASP A 47 13.73 4.38 17.18
C ASP A 47 13.64 3.98 18.66
N ILE A 48 12.46 4.15 19.22
CA ILE A 48 12.19 3.94 20.65
C ILE A 48 12.15 2.45 21.04
N HIS A 49 12.13 1.55 20.06
CA HIS A 49 12.07 0.10 20.26
C HIS A 49 13.48 -0.53 20.36
N LYS A 50 14.51 0.28 20.50
CA LYS A 50 15.90 -0.13 20.75
C LYS A 50 16.48 0.57 21.95
N SER A 51 17.26 -0.14 22.76
CA SER A 51 17.89 0.43 23.96
C SER A 51 18.79 1.63 23.62
N SER A 52 19.49 1.57 22.47
CA SER A 52 20.34 2.67 21.97
C SER A 52 19.56 3.85 21.40
N ARG A 53 18.25 3.69 21.14
CA ARG A 53 17.38 4.70 20.50
C ARG A 53 18.02 5.43 19.32
N PRO A 54 18.48 4.71 18.29
CA PRO A 54 19.18 5.32 17.16
C PRO A 54 18.28 6.34 16.46
N ILE A 55 18.92 7.36 15.92
CA ILE A 55 18.26 8.36 15.07
C ILE A 55 18.07 7.74 13.68
N VAL A 56 16.88 7.90 13.10
CA VAL A 56 16.49 7.34 11.80
C VAL A 56 15.78 8.43 11.01
N ALA A 57 16.07 8.52 9.72
CA ALA A 57 15.37 9.47 8.83
C ALA A 57 13.85 9.17 8.83
N GLU A 58 13.02 10.22 8.82
CA GLU A 58 11.56 10.14 8.70
C GLU A 58 11.10 10.57 7.29
N MET A 59 9.79 10.46 7.00
CA MET A 59 9.18 10.84 5.71
C MET A 59 9.72 10.06 4.48
N GLY A 60 10.23 8.85 4.66
CA GLY A 60 10.68 7.99 3.57
C GLY A 60 9.58 7.63 2.56
N GLY A 61 8.33 7.85 2.92
CA GLY A 61 7.16 7.73 2.04
C GLY A 61 7.26 8.58 0.76
N MET A 62 8.03 9.68 0.77
CA MET A 62 8.33 10.42 -0.46
C MET A 62 9.03 9.56 -1.51
N GLY A 63 9.91 8.65 -1.10
CA GLY A 63 10.55 7.70 -2.01
C GLY A 63 9.60 6.64 -2.56
N ILE A 64 8.62 6.21 -1.73
CA ILE A 64 7.53 5.32 -2.18
C ILE A 64 6.69 6.05 -3.24
N LEU A 65 6.30 7.29 -2.96
CA LEU A 65 5.50 8.11 -3.87
C LEU A 65 6.22 8.33 -5.20
N PHE A 66 7.52 8.67 -5.16
CA PHE A 66 8.35 8.86 -6.35
C PHE A 66 8.38 7.60 -7.23
N GLY A 67 8.65 6.43 -6.65
CA GLY A 67 8.67 5.18 -7.39
C GLY A 67 7.31 4.82 -7.99
N PHE A 68 6.22 5.06 -7.25
CA PHE A 68 4.86 4.85 -7.74
C PHE A 68 4.55 5.75 -8.95
N ILE A 69 4.92 7.04 -8.89
CA ILE A 69 4.79 7.98 -10.01
C ILE A 69 5.47 7.43 -11.26
N ILE A 70 6.71 6.96 -11.16
CA ILE A 70 7.46 6.41 -12.30
C ILE A 70 6.76 5.18 -12.88
N GLY A 71 6.26 4.27 -12.05
CA GLY A 71 5.52 3.09 -12.51
C GLY A 71 4.22 3.44 -13.23
N ILE A 72 3.46 4.40 -12.69
CA ILE A 72 2.22 4.86 -13.33
C ILE A 72 2.51 5.58 -14.65
N PHE A 73 3.53 6.44 -14.72
CA PHE A 73 3.94 7.06 -15.99
C PHE A 73 4.37 6.02 -17.02
N ALA A 74 5.11 4.99 -16.63
CA ALA A 74 5.43 3.89 -17.52
C ALA A 74 4.15 3.21 -18.04
N GLY A 75 3.16 2.98 -17.19
CA GLY A 75 1.85 2.44 -17.58
C GLY A 75 1.13 3.33 -18.60
N ILE A 76 1.13 4.65 -18.40
CA ILE A 76 0.52 5.62 -19.33
C ILE A 76 1.23 5.59 -20.69
N ILE A 77 2.55 5.54 -20.72
CA ILE A 77 3.34 5.52 -21.98
C ILE A 77 3.13 4.19 -22.72
N LEU A 78 3.18 3.07 -21.99
CA LEU A 78 3.09 1.74 -22.60
C LEU A 78 1.67 1.33 -22.98
N PHE A 79 0.65 1.91 -22.30
CA PHE A 79 -0.76 1.62 -22.58
C PHE A 79 -1.63 2.89 -22.52
N PRO A 80 -1.58 3.74 -23.57
CA PRO A 80 -2.23 5.05 -23.58
C PRO A 80 -3.75 5.03 -23.39
N THR A 81 -4.42 3.91 -23.69
CA THR A 81 -5.88 3.78 -23.49
C THR A 81 -6.30 3.84 -22.02
N LEU A 82 -5.39 3.56 -21.09
CA LEU A 82 -5.63 3.65 -19.65
C LEU A 82 -5.22 5.01 -19.05
N THR A 83 -4.74 5.95 -19.86
CA THR A 83 -4.20 7.22 -19.39
C THR A 83 -5.13 7.92 -18.39
N PHE A 84 -6.41 8.08 -18.74
CA PHE A 84 -7.35 8.76 -17.86
C PHE A 84 -7.50 8.09 -16.50
N GLN A 85 -7.67 6.75 -16.49
CA GLN A 85 -7.78 5.98 -15.25
C GLN A 85 -6.52 6.05 -14.40
N LEU A 86 -5.35 5.90 -15.01
CA LEU A 86 -4.06 5.95 -14.30
C LEU A 86 -3.75 7.34 -13.76
N VAL A 87 -4.07 8.41 -14.51
CA VAL A 87 -3.94 9.79 -14.05
C VAL A 87 -4.84 10.07 -12.85
N VAL A 88 -6.10 9.62 -12.88
CA VAL A 88 -7.02 9.82 -11.73
C VAL A 88 -6.47 9.13 -10.48
N VAL A 89 -5.97 7.88 -10.60
CA VAL A 89 -5.34 7.18 -9.47
C VAL A 89 -4.11 7.93 -8.98
N LEU A 90 -3.26 8.38 -9.90
CA LEU A 90 -2.06 9.15 -9.56
C LEU A 90 -2.42 10.42 -8.79
N VAL A 91 -3.43 11.18 -9.24
CA VAL A 91 -3.91 12.39 -8.56
C VAL A 91 -4.37 12.06 -7.13
N VAL A 92 -5.17 11.00 -6.94
CA VAL A 92 -5.62 10.60 -5.60
C VAL A 92 -4.45 10.24 -4.69
N VAL A 93 -3.52 9.42 -5.16
CA VAL A 93 -2.36 8.99 -4.37
C VAL A 93 -1.44 10.18 -4.06
N LEU A 94 -1.28 11.12 -4.99
CA LEU A 94 -0.54 12.37 -4.77
C LEU A 94 -1.20 13.24 -3.71
N LEU A 95 -2.52 13.47 -3.80
CA LEU A 95 -3.26 14.26 -2.81
C LEU A 95 -3.17 13.63 -1.42
N VAL A 96 -3.35 12.30 -1.32
CA VAL A 96 -3.19 11.57 -0.05
C VAL A 96 -1.76 11.65 0.46
N GLY A 97 -0.76 11.53 -0.42
CA GLY A 97 0.66 11.72 -0.07
C GLY A 97 0.94 13.13 0.45
N MET A 98 0.33 14.17 -0.13
CA MET A 98 0.42 15.56 0.37
C MET A 98 -0.20 15.70 1.76
N VAL A 99 -1.37 15.09 2.01
CA VAL A 99 -1.97 15.07 3.36
C VAL A 99 -1.02 14.41 4.35
N GLY A 100 -0.39 13.28 3.97
CA GLY A 100 0.60 12.62 4.81
C GLY A 100 1.84 13.47 5.08
N MET A 101 2.37 14.17 4.06
CA MET A 101 3.50 15.10 4.24
C MET A 101 3.15 16.25 5.19
N VAL A 102 1.94 16.79 5.08
CA VAL A 102 1.48 17.85 5.98
C VAL A 102 1.38 17.31 7.41
N ASP A 103 0.84 16.11 7.61
CA ASP A 103 0.73 15.50 8.94
C ASP A 103 2.09 15.12 9.55
N ASP A 104 3.04 14.69 8.73
CA ASP A 104 4.43 14.44 9.17
C ASP A 104 5.11 15.73 9.69
N LEU A 105 4.77 16.90 9.10
CA LEU A 105 5.41 18.18 9.42
C LEU A 105 4.70 18.95 10.55
N ILE A 106 3.37 18.98 10.58
CA ILE A 106 2.59 19.85 11.48
C ILE A 106 1.54 19.15 12.34
N VAL A 107 1.52 17.83 12.38
CA VAL A 107 0.62 16.98 13.17
C VAL A 107 -0.85 17.42 13.10
N LEU A 108 -1.61 16.81 12.21
CA LEU A 108 -3.04 17.06 12.07
C LEU A 108 -3.84 16.37 13.18
N SER A 109 -4.96 16.96 13.57
CA SER A 109 -5.95 16.25 14.39
C SER A 109 -6.58 15.10 13.58
N SER A 110 -7.07 14.06 14.27
CA SER A 110 -7.70 12.92 13.61
C SER A 110 -8.88 13.31 12.70
N LYS A 111 -9.64 14.35 13.07
CA LYS A 111 -10.78 14.84 12.28
C LYS A 111 -10.33 15.56 11.01
N GLU A 112 -9.34 16.44 11.12
CA GLU A 112 -8.75 17.15 9.98
C GLU A 112 -8.14 16.16 8.98
N LYS A 113 -7.37 15.20 9.47
CA LYS A 113 -6.77 14.14 8.65
C LYS A 113 -7.81 13.34 7.88
N LEU A 114 -8.85 12.82 8.55
CA LEU A 114 -9.92 12.06 7.91
C LEU A 114 -10.69 12.89 6.89
N PHE A 115 -10.94 14.18 7.17
CA PHE A 115 -11.61 15.08 6.25
C PHE A 115 -10.77 15.37 5.00
N LEU A 116 -9.48 15.67 5.16
CA LEU A 116 -8.57 15.91 4.04
C LEU A 116 -8.39 14.65 3.17
N LEU A 117 -8.30 13.47 3.79
CA LEU A 117 -8.24 12.19 3.07
C LEU A 117 -9.54 11.90 2.31
N PHE A 118 -10.70 12.28 2.87
CA PHE A 118 -11.98 12.19 2.16
C PHE A 118 -11.96 13.08 0.91
N LEU A 119 -11.55 14.34 1.03
CA LEU A 119 -11.43 15.25 -0.12
C LEU A 119 -10.45 14.71 -1.17
N ALA A 120 -9.32 14.15 -0.75
CA ALA A 120 -8.33 13.55 -1.64
C ALA A 120 -8.89 12.34 -2.42
N GLY A 121 -9.93 11.66 -1.91
CA GLY A 121 -10.59 10.55 -2.57
C GLY A 121 -11.61 10.94 -3.64
N ILE A 122 -12.08 12.20 -3.66
CA ILE A 122 -13.14 12.67 -4.58
C ILE A 122 -12.79 12.44 -6.06
N PRO A 123 -11.56 12.65 -6.55
CA PRO A 123 -11.25 12.44 -7.96
C PRO A 123 -11.57 11.04 -8.49
N LEU A 124 -11.64 10.00 -7.64
CA LEU A 124 -12.07 8.67 -8.07
C LEU A 124 -13.52 8.62 -8.60
N TRP A 125 -14.33 9.64 -8.35
CA TRP A 125 -15.69 9.74 -8.93
C TRP A 125 -15.66 9.77 -10.46
N TRP A 126 -14.61 10.34 -11.06
CA TRP A 126 -14.49 10.42 -12.53
C TRP A 126 -14.38 9.06 -13.23
N ILE A 127 -13.96 8.04 -12.50
CA ILE A 127 -13.81 6.67 -13.02
C ILE A 127 -14.78 5.69 -12.34
N ALA A 128 -15.75 6.21 -11.57
CA ALA A 128 -16.83 5.40 -11.03
C ALA A 128 -17.72 4.85 -12.17
N PRO A 129 -18.35 3.67 -11.98
CA PRO A 129 -19.29 3.16 -12.98
C PRO A 129 -20.43 4.16 -13.25
N PRO A 130 -20.91 4.27 -14.50
CA PRO A 130 -22.04 5.13 -14.81
C PRO A 130 -23.31 4.66 -14.07
N ASN A 131 -24.21 5.59 -13.77
CA ASN A 131 -25.51 5.33 -13.15
C ASN A 131 -25.46 4.73 -11.73
N VAL A 132 -24.36 4.95 -10.98
CA VAL A 132 -24.32 4.60 -9.56
C VAL A 132 -25.05 5.66 -8.73
N GLY A 133 -25.75 5.21 -7.69
CA GLY A 133 -26.45 6.12 -6.77
C GLY A 133 -25.51 6.97 -5.93
N LEU A 134 -26.03 8.07 -5.37
CA LEU A 134 -25.27 9.00 -4.53
C LEU A 134 -24.55 8.29 -3.37
N LEU A 135 -25.20 7.31 -2.73
CA LEU A 135 -24.58 6.54 -1.64
C LEU A 135 -23.27 5.84 -2.08
N TYR A 136 -23.28 5.24 -3.29
CA TYR A 136 -22.07 4.61 -3.82
C TYR A 136 -20.97 5.63 -4.10
N MET A 137 -21.32 6.80 -4.62
CA MET A 137 -20.37 7.89 -4.86
C MET A 137 -19.72 8.34 -3.55
N LEU A 138 -20.51 8.51 -2.48
CA LEU A 138 -19.99 8.89 -1.16
C LEU A 138 -19.10 7.80 -0.53
N LEU A 139 -19.40 6.53 -0.77
CA LEU A 139 -18.58 5.42 -0.26
C LEU A 139 -17.16 5.41 -0.80
N ILE A 140 -16.91 5.94 -2.01
CA ILE A 140 -15.57 5.96 -2.62
C ILE A 140 -14.59 6.81 -1.80
N PRO A 141 -14.80 8.11 -1.58
CA PRO A 141 -13.89 8.94 -0.79
C PRO A 141 -13.85 8.54 0.69
N ILE A 142 -14.95 8.05 1.25
CA ILE A 142 -14.98 7.48 2.60
C ILE A 142 -14.01 6.28 2.68
N ALA A 143 -14.03 5.39 1.69
CA ALA A 143 -13.13 4.24 1.68
C ALA A 143 -11.67 4.65 1.52
N VAL A 144 -11.35 5.67 0.71
CA VAL A 144 -9.98 6.23 0.63
C VAL A 144 -9.55 6.73 2.00
N SER A 145 -10.38 7.51 2.68
CA SER A 145 -10.09 8.04 4.02
C SER A 145 -9.88 6.92 5.05
N ILE A 146 -10.79 5.94 5.08
CA ILE A 146 -10.72 4.82 6.04
C ILE A 146 -9.51 3.92 5.75
N CYS A 147 -9.32 3.47 4.50
CA CYS A 147 -8.23 2.56 4.16
C CYS A 147 -6.87 3.21 4.41
N SER A 148 -6.70 4.49 4.07
CA SER A 148 -5.48 5.23 4.36
C SER A 148 -5.19 5.29 5.86
N ASN A 149 -6.21 5.64 6.66
CA ASN A 149 -6.02 5.71 8.10
C ASN A 149 -5.79 4.34 8.74
N LEU A 150 -6.44 3.26 8.25
CA LEU A 150 -6.23 1.89 8.73
C LEU A 150 -4.79 1.43 8.53
N THR A 151 -4.19 1.69 7.37
CA THR A 151 -2.78 1.33 7.10
C THR A 151 -1.81 2.14 7.94
N ASN A 152 -2.18 3.34 8.37
CA ASN A 152 -1.40 4.16 9.28
C ASN A 152 -1.56 3.76 10.76
N MET A 153 -2.70 3.18 11.15
CA MET A 153 -2.94 2.80 12.55
C MET A 153 -2.11 1.60 13.01
N LEU A 154 -1.89 0.59 12.14
CA LEU A 154 -1.07 -0.58 12.46
C LEU A 154 0.38 -0.30 12.07
N ALA A 155 1.04 0.52 12.87
CA ALA A 155 2.35 1.09 12.61
C ALA A 155 3.24 1.07 13.87
N GLY A 156 4.51 1.40 13.68
CA GLY A 156 5.45 1.74 14.75
C GLY A 156 6.57 0.72 15.00
N LEU A 157 6.59 -0.44 14.34
CA LEU A 157 7.72 -1.37 14.36
C LEU A 157 8.41 -1.39 12.99
N ASN A 158 9.72 -1.60 12.99
CA ASN A 158 10.54 -1.52 11.78
C ASN A 158 10.06 -2.49 10.68
N GLY A 159 9.50 -1.94 9.61
CA GLY A 159 9.05 -2.70 8.44
C GLY A 159 7.64 -3.27 8.54
N ILE A 160 6.87 -2.97 9.60
CA ILE A 160 5.52 -3.53 9.75
C ILE A 160 4.59 -3.02 8.65
N GLU A 161 4.55 -1.71 8.42
CA GLU A 161 3.65 -1.05 7.48
C GLU A 161 4.01 -1.40 6.03
N SER A 162 5.29 -1.24 5.69
CA SER A 162 5.78 -1.54 4.34
C SER A 162 5.69 -3.02 4.01
N GLY A 163 5.94 -3.91 4.99
CA GLY A 163 5.82 -5.36 4.80
C GLY A 163 4.37 -5.82 4.62
N LEU A 164 3.44 -5.32 5.42
CA LEU A 164 2.01 -5.55 5.21
C LEU A 164 1.54 -4.98 3.87
N GLY A 165 2.06 -3.81 3.48
CA GLY A 165 1.83 -3.23 2.17
C GLY A 165 2.29 -4.14 1.02
N VAL A 166 3.50 -4.72 1.11
CA VAL A 166 4.02 -5.71 0.14
C VAL A 166 3.08 -6.93 0.06
N ILE A 167 2.68 -7.48 1.20
CA ILE A 167 1.80 -8.65 1.26
C ILE A 167 0.43 -8.33 0.63
N SER A 168 -0.17 -7.20 0.99
CA SER A 168 -1.47 -6.76 0.46
C SER A 168 -1.41 -6.51 -1.06
N MET A 169 -0.37 -5.81 -1.54
CA MET A 169 -0.21 -5.55 -2.98
C MET A 169 0.08 -6.83 -3.76
N THR A 170 0.84 -7.77 -3.20
CA THR A 170 1.08 -9.09 -3.83
C THR A 170 -0.23 -9.84 -3.99
N SER A 171 -1.04 -9.92 -2.94
CA SER A 171 -2.34 -10.59 -2.98
C SER A 171 -3.30 -9.92 -3.98
N LEU A 172 -3.40 -8.60 -3.96
CA LEU A 172 -4.23 -7.84 -4.90
C LEU A 172 -3.76 -8.01 -6.34
N THR A 173 -2.45 -7.97 -6.61
CA THR A 173 -1.90 -8.18 -7.95
C THR A 173 -2.26 -9.56 -8.48
N ILE A 174 -2.01 -10.62 -7.71
CA ILE A 174 -2.34 -11.99 -8.08
C ILE A 174 -3.85 -12.13 -8.31
N SER A 175 -4.67 -11.60 -7.40
CA SER A 175 -6.13 -11.63 -7.51
C SER A 175 -6.63 -10.89 -8.76
N CYS A 176 -6.09 -9.72 -9.07
CA CYS A 176 -6.44 -8.95 -10.26
C CYS A 176 -6.07 -9.72 -11.54
N ILE A 177 -4.90 -10.37 -11.58
CA ILE A 177 -4.48 -11.21 -12.72
C ILE A 177 -5.43 -12.40 -12.89
N ILE A 178 -5.78 -13.13 -11.81
CA ILE A 178 -6.73 -14.25 -11.83
C ILE A 178 -8.09 -13.81 -12.37
N LEU A 179 -8.56 -12.62 -11.98
CA LEU A 179 -9.85 -12.08 -12.39
C LEU A 179 -9.80 -11.37 -13.77
N GLY A 180 -8.67 -11.39 -14.47
CA GLY A 180 -8.52 -10.72 -15.77
C GLY A 180 -8.54 -9.19 -15.71
N LYS A 181 -8.28 -8.59 -14.52
CA LYS A 181 -8.23 -7.14 -14.28
C LYS A 181 -6.80 -6.61 -14.45
N TYR A 182 -6.24 -6.81 -15.63
CA TYR A 182 -4.84 -6.50 -15.90
C TYR A 182 -4.53 -5.01 -15.86
N ASP A 183 -5.51 -4.17 -16.20
CA ASP A 183 -5.47 -2.71 -16.05
C ASP A 183 -5.20 -2.27 -14.60
N VAL A 184 -5.91 -2.91 -13.67
CA VAL A 184 -5.75 -2.65 -12.24
C VAL A 184 -4.46 -3.28 -11.69
N ALA A 185 -4.00 -4.39 -12.28
CA ALA A 185 -2.73 -5.01 -11.93
C ALA A 185 -1.54 -4.08 -12.18
N ILE A 186 -1.61 -3.14 -13.14
CA ILE A 186 -0.59 -2.10 -13.35
C ILE A 186 -0.44 -1.24 -12.09
N ILE A 187 -1.55 -0.82 -11.48
CA ILE A 187 -1.57 0.02 -10.28
C ILE A 187 -0.96 -0.74 -9.09
N SER A 188 -1.47 -1.95 -8.84
CA SER A 188 -0.99 -2.77 -7.71
C SER A 188 0.47 -3.16 -7.87
N MET A 189 0.93 -3.47 -9.09
CA MET A 189 2.31 -3.85 -9.36
C MET A 189 3.28 -2.68 -9.24
N SER A 190 2.86 -1.47 -9.64
CA SER A 190 3.64 -0.25 -9.43
C SER A 190 3.84 0.03 -7.93
N MET A 191 2.79 -0.10 -7.12
CA MET A 191 2.92 0.06 -5.66
C MET A 191 3.72 -1.09 -5.03
N LEU A 192 3.56 -2.32 -5.50
CA LEU A 192 4.33 -3.48 -5.03
C LEU A 192 5.83 -3.28 -5.27
N GLY A 193 6.23 -2.88 -6.48
CA GLY A 193 7.62 -2.65 -6.84
C GLY A 193 8.29 -1.63 -5.91
N THR A 194 7.63 -0.49 -5.71
CA THR A 194 8.17 0.55 -4.83
C THR A 194 8.25 0.11 -3.37
N LEU A 195 7.24 -0.64 -2.87
CA LEU A 195 7.24 -1.13 -1.49
C LEU A 195 8.31 -2.19 -1.22
N ILE A 196 8.57 -3.09 -2.16
CA ILE A 196 9.67 -4.06 -2.06
C ILE A 196 11.02 -3.33 -1.96
N ALA A 197 11.23 -2.32 -2.81
CA ALA A 197 12.46 -1.51 -2.77
C ALA A 197 12.60 -0.73 -1.46
N PHE A 198 11.51 -0.12 -0.99
CA PHE A 198 11.47 0.64 0.26
C PHE A 198 11.70 -0.24 1.48
N LEU A 199 11.09 -1.43 1.53
CA LEU A 199 11.23 -2.39 2.62
C LEU A 199 12.70 -2.76 2.88
N TYR A 200 13.54 -2.75 1.87
CA TYR A 200 14.98 -2.97 2.06
C TYR A 200 15.62 -1.97 3.02
N TYR A 201 15.13 -0.73 3.03
CA TYR A 201 15.63 0.34 3.91
C TYR A 201 14.86 0.45 5.23
N ASN A 202 13.58 0.03 5.23
CA ASN A 202 12.68 0.18 6.37
C ASN A 202 12.63 -1.06 7.28
N LYS A 203 13.01 -2.27 6.78
CA LYS A 203 13.09 -3.48 7.62
C LYS A 203 14.11 -3.32 8.74
N TYR A 204 13.92 -4.10 9.81
CA TYR A 204 14.83 -4.10 10.96
C TYR A 204 16.30 -4.41 10.60
N PRO A 205 17.29 -3.65 11.07
CA PRO A 205 17.17 -2.30 11.66
C PRO A 205 16.86 -1.25 10.59
N ALA A 206 15.84 -0.42 10.81
CA ALA A 206 15.43 0.57 9.83
C ALA A 206 16.47 1.67 9.64
N LYS A 207 16.64 2.11 8.40
CA LYS A 207 17.42 3.29 8.01
C LYS A 207 16.53 4.50 7.73
N VAL A 208 15.22 4.26 7.55
CA VAL A 208 14.22 5.28 7.30
C VAL A 208 12.85 4.77 7.70
N PHE A 209 12.03 5.65 8.28
CA PHE A 209 10.62 5.40 8.55
C PHE A 209 9.75 5.91 7.40
N PRO A 210 8.62 5.23 7.10
CA PRO A 210 7.73 5.64 6.02
C PRO A 210 7.09 7.01 6.26
N GLY A 211 6.83 7.36 7.52
CA GLY A 211 6.00 8.48 7.90
C GLY A 211 4.53 8.28 7.51
N ASP A 212 3.69 9.25 7.84
CA ASP A 212 2.29 9.26 7.44
C ASP A 212 2.15 9.33 5.92
N THR A 213 3.09 10.02 5.25
CA THR A 213 3.20 10.03 3.78
C THR A 213 3.20 8.62 3.20
N GLY A 214 4.04 7.72 3.70
CA GLY A 214 4.17 6.35 3.16
C GLY A 214 3.00 5.45 3.52
N THR A 215 2.53 5.52 4.76
CA THR A 215 1.45 4.64 5.24
C THR A 215 0.11 4.97 4.61
N LEU A 216 -0.23 6.26 4.46
CA LEU A 216 -1.52 6.70 3.91
C LEU A 216 -1.68 6.33 2.43
N ILE A 217 -0.61 6.47 1.62
CA ILE A 217 -0.69 6.16 0.17
C ILE A 217 -0.87 4.65 -0.09
N ILE A 218 -0.41 3.78 0.80
CA ILE A 218 -0.68 2.34 0.71
C ILE A 218 -2.18 2.08 0.77
N GLY A 219 -2.86 2.63 1.78
CA GLY A 219 -4.30 2.48 1.97
C GLY A 219 -5.12 3.10 0.85
N ALA A 220 -4.74 4.31 0.39
CA ALA A 220 -5.37 4.96 -0.76
C ALA A 220 -5.27 4.12 -2.04
N THR A 221 -4.12 3.50 -2.28
CA THR A 221 -3.93 2.61 -3.43
C THR A 221 -4.80 1.36 -3.32
N ILE A 222 -4.91 0.75 -2.13
CA ILE A 222 -5.81 -0.39 -1.89
C ILE A 222 -7.27 0.02 -2.18
N ALA A 223 -7.71 1.19 -1.69
CA ALA A 223 -9.05 1.70 -1.96
C ALA A 223 -9.29 1.92 -3.46
N ALA A 224 -8.36 2.54 -4.18
CA ALA A 224 -8.46 2.75 -5.61
C ALA A 224 -8.59 1.41 -6.36
N ILE A 225 -7.73 0.43 -6.07
CA ILE A 225 -7.79 -0.93 -6.63
C ILE A 225 -9.15 -1.58 -6.35
N ALA A 226 -9.67 -1.46 -5.12
CA ALA A 226 -10.93 -2.05 -4.71
C ALA A 226 -12.12 -1.57 -5.53
N PHE A 227 -12.18 -0.27 -5.84
CA PHE A 227 -13.30 0.32 -6.58
C PHE A 227 -13.14 0.14 -8.08
N ILE A 228 -11.97 0.41 -8.65
CA ILE A 228 -11.71 0.30 -10.09
C ILE A 228 -11.79 -1.16 -10.54
N GLY A 229 -11.10 -2.05 -9.82
CA GLY A 229 -11.09 -3.49 -10.10
C GLY A 229 -12.37 -4.21 -9.71
N ARG A 230 -13.28 -3.56 -8.98
CA ARG A 230 -14.48 -4.19 -8.38
C ARG A 230 -14.12 -5.38 -7.49
N VAL A 231 -12.98 -5.29 -6.80
CA VAL A 231 -12.43 -6.34 -5.91
C VAL A 231 -12.53 -5.97 -4.43
N LYS A 232 -13.62 -5.28 -4.05
CA LYS A 232 -13.83 -4.73 -2.69
C LYS A 232 -13.74 -5.79 -1.60
N LEU A 233 -14.28 -6.99 -1.83
CA LEU A 233 -14.21 -8.08 -0.87
C LEU A 233 -12.77 -8.55 -0.64
N ILE A 234 -11.99 -8.66 -1.71
CA ILE A 234 -10.58 -9.05 -1.62
C ILE A 234 -9.78 -7.95 -0.88
N ALA A 235 -10.00 -6.68 -1.24
CA ALA A 235 -9.37 -5.55 -0.56
C ALA A 235 -9.74 -5.49 0.93
N PHE A 236 -10.99 -5.76 1.29
CA PHE A 236 -11.43 -5.89 2.69
C PHE A 236 -10.67 -7.01 3.42
N ILE A 237 -10.53 -8.18 2.79
CA ILE A 237 -9.85 -9.34 3.38
C ILE A 237 -8.36 -9.04 3.63
N VAL A 238 -7.65 -8.44 2.67
CA VAL A 238 -6.23 -8.13 2.84
C VAL A 238 -5.98 -7.02 3.87
N LEU A 239 -6.99 -6.20 4.15
CA LEU A 239 -6.94 -5.18 5.21
C LEU A 239 -7.37 -5.70 6.59
N LEU A 240 -7.82 -6.95 6.72
CA LEU A 240 -8.29 -7.48 8.01
C LEU A 240 -7.28 -7.34 9.15
N PRO A 241 -5.96 -7.51 8.99
CA PRO A 241 -5.01 -7.22 10.07
C PRO A 241 -5.13 -5.79 10.59
N ASN A 242 -5.24 -4.81 9.69
CA ASN A 242 -5.38 -3.39 10.02
C ASN A 242 -6.76 -3.09 10.65
N ILE A 243 -7.82 -3.71 10.12
CA ILE A 243 -9.20 -3.56 10.65
C ILE A 243 -9.30 -4.15 12.06
N ILE A 244 -8.72 -5.33 12.29
CA ILE A 244 -8.71 -5.97 13.61
C ILE A 244 -7.94 -5.10 14.61
N ASP A 245 -6.77 -4.57 14.23
CA ASP A 245 -6.00 -3.67 15.09
C ASP A 245 -6.77 -2.41 15.45
N ALA A 246 -7.39 -1.76 14.45
CA ALA A 246 -8.23 -0.59 14.66
C ALA A 246 -9.42 -0.90 15.57
N ALA A 247 -10.14 -2.00 15.31
CA ALA A 247 -11.29 -2.42 16.12
C ALA A 247 -10.89 -2.67 17.59
N LEU A 248 -9.77 -3.34 17.82
CA LEU A 248 -9.24 -3.57 19.17
C LEU A 248 -8.91 -2.25 19.89
N LYS A 249 -8.30 -1.28 19.20
CA LYS A 249 -7.99 0.03 19.72
C LYS A 249 -9.27 0.81 20.08
N PHE A 250 -10.22 0.91 19.14
CA PHE A 250 -11.49 1.60 19.37
C PHE A 250 -12.29 0.99 20.51
N TYR A 251 -12.40 -0.34 20.55
CA TYR A 251 -13.12 -1.04 21.62
C TYR A 251 -12.53 -0.80 23.02
N SER A 252 -11.20 -0.69 23.10
CA SER A 252 -10.50 -0.62 24.39
C SER A 252 -10.18 0.78 24.89
N ALA A 253 -10.12 1.78 24.02
CA ALA A 253 -9.71 3.13 24.36
C ALA A 253 -10.49 4.24 23.63
N GLY A 254 -11.40 3.90 22.72
CA GLY A 254 -12.10 4.88 21.89
C GLY A 254 -11.16 5.58 20.89
N VAL A 255 -11.46 6.85 20.58
CA VAL A 255 -10.59 7.66 19.72
C VAL A 255 -9.42 8.18 20.56
N MET A 256 -8.21 7.77 20.20
CA MET A 256 -6.99 8.16 20.89
C MET A 256 -6.22 9.21 20.08
N GLU A 257 -5.59 10.13 20.80
CA GLU A 257 -4.61 11.05 20.23
C GLU A 257 -3.26 10.37 20.00
N ARG A 258 -2.44 10.88 19.06
CA ARG A 258 -1.13 10.31 18.68
C ARG A 258 -0.23 10.05 19.88
N GLN A 259 -0.22 10.95 20.87
CA GLN A 259 0.62 10.84 22.09
C GLN A 259 0.24 9.65 22.98
N GLN A 260 -0.99 9.17 22.90
CA GLN A 260 -1.51 8.04 23.68
C GLN A 260 -1.15 6.67 23.05
N HIS A 261 -0.71 6.68 21.79
CA HIS A 261 -0.32 5.47 21.05
C HIS A 261 1.07 4.96 21.48
N LYS A 262 1.13 4.20 22.58
CA LYS A 262 2.34 3.51 23.02
C LYS A 262 2.09 2.00 23.07
N PRO A 263 2.20 1.29 21.94
CA PRO A 263 1.83 -0.11 21.87
C PRO A 263 2.81 -1.05 22.59
N THR A 264 4.06 -0.61 22.79
CA THR A 264 5.15 -1.47 23.26
C THR A 264 6.02 -0.75 24.30
N GLN A 265 6.75 -1.54 25.08
CA GLN A 265 7.84 -1.11 25.95
C GLN A 265 9.04 -2.06 25.77
N LEU A 266 10.23 -1.67 26.20
CA LEU A 266 11.38 -2.54 26.29
C LEU A 266 11.55 -3.03 27.73
N ASN A 267 11.87 -4.32 27.91
CA ASN A 267 12.35 -4.84 29.17
C ASN A 267 13.88 -4.65 29.31
N ASP A 268 14.44 -5.05 30.43
CA ASP A 268 15.88 -4.92 30.72
C ASP A 268 16.75 -5.73 29.75
N ASP A 269 16.22 -6.80 29.16
CA ASP A 269 16.89 -7.63 28.14
C ASP A 269 16.80 -7.04 26.72
N GLY A 270 16.18 -5.85 26.55
CA GLY A 270 15.99 -5.21 25.25
C GLY A 270 14.90 -5.85 24.36
N LYS A 271 14.04 -6.69 24.96
CA LYS A 271 12.90 -7.31 24.25
C LYS A 271 11.67 -6.45 24.36
N LEU A 272 10.83 -6.50 23.33
CA LEU A 272 9.52 -5.85 23.33
C LEU A 272 8.56 -6.58 24.27
N VAL A 273 7.89 -5.81 25.12
CA VAL A 273 6.83 -6.25 26.00
C VAL A 273 5.61 -5.34 25.86
N ARG A 274 4.44 -5.88 26.14
CA ARG A 274 3.23 -5.05 26.22
C ARG A 274 3.24 -4.24 27.53
N PRO A 275 2.84 -2.96 27.52
CA PRO A 275 2.57 -2.23 28.75
C PRO A 275 1.47 -2.92 29.56
N GLU A 276 1.55 -2.89 30.89
CA GLU A 276 0.56 -3.48 31.79
C GLU A 276 -0.83 -2.84 31.63
N GLN A 277 -0.85 -1.53 31.41
CA GLN A 277 -2.08 -0.76 31.21
C GLN A 277 -2.18 -0.20 29.79
N GLY A 278 -3.39 0.18 29.39
CA GLY A 278 -3.69 0.85 28.13
C GLY A 278 -4.50 -0.01 27.15
N PHE A 279 -4.57 0.43 25.90
CA PHE A 279 -5.44 -0.12 24.88
C PHE A 279 -5.03 -1.52 24.39
N LYS A 280 -5.97 -2.24 23.78
CA LYS A 280 -5.73 -3.50 23.06
C LYS A 280 -5.30 -3.20 21.63
N SER A 281 -4.37 -3.98 21.06
CA SER A 281 -3.92 -3.90 19.68
C SER A 281 -3.40 -5.26 19.20
N LEU A 282 -3.28 -5.43 17.88
CA LEU A 282 -2.72 -6.64 17.31
C LEU A 282 -1.26 -6.84 17.73
N ILE A 283 -0.48 -5.75 17.80
CA ILE A 283 0.91 -5.78 18.29
C ILE A 283 0.94 -6.27 19.74
N ARG A 284 0.09 -5.73 20.63
CA ARG A 284 0.02 -6.18 22.03
C ARG A 284 -0.45 -7.62 22.18
N PHE A 285 -1.23 -8.12 21.24
CA PHE A 285 -1.62 -9.53 21.21
C PHE A 285 -0.41 -10.44 20.94
N VAL A 286 0.45 -10.06 20.02
CA VAL A 286 1.70 -10.78 19.71
C VAL A 286 2.69 -10.69 20.88
N LEU A 287 2.73 -9.57 21.61
CA LEU A 287 3.62 -9.32 22.74
C LEU A 287 3.14 -9.93 24.07
N ARG A 288 2.39 -11.04 24.06
CA ARG A 288 2.02 -11.76 25.30
C ARG A 288 3.23 -12.30 26.06
N LYS A 289 4.31 -12.59 25.34
CA LYS A 289 5.62 -12.93 25.89
C LYS A 289 6.64 -11.93 25.37
N PRO A 290 7.73 -11.66 26.10
CA PRO A 290 8.82 -10.83 25.61
C PRO A 290 9.42 -11.42 24.33
N VAL A 291 9.45 -10.63 23.24
CA VAL A 291 10.02 -11.05 21.94
C VAL A 291 10.82 -9.92 21.30
N ASP A 292 11.77 -10.27 20.44
CA ASP A 292 12.51 -9.31 19.64
C ASP A 292 11.60 -8.61 18.63
N GLU A 293 11.91 -7.36 18.30
CA GLU A 293 11.14 -6.57 17.33
C GLU A 293 10.97 -7.30 16.00
N LYS A 294 12.06 -7.88 15.47
CA LYS A 294 12.02 -8.66 14.22
C LYS A 294 11.03 -9.82 14.29
N THR A 295 11.00 -10.55 15.40
CA THR A 295 10.07 -11.66 15.61
C THR A 295 8.63 -11.16 15.69
N ALA A 296 8.36 -10.07 16.40
CA ALA A 296 7.03 -9.47 16.47
C ALA A 296 6.51 -9.05 15.09
N VAL A 297 7.35 -8.41 14.28
CA VAL A 297 7.00 -8.01 12.91
C VAL A 297 6.74 -9.22 12.02
N MET A 298 7.58 -10.27 12.09
CA MET A 298 7.35 -11.52 11.33
C MET A 298 6.04 -12.20 11.70
N MET A 299 5.64 -12.18 12.98
CA MET A 299 4.34 -12.72 13.40
C MET A 299 3.17 -11.93 12.78
N ILE A 300 3.26 -10.60 12.75
CA ILE A 300 2.24 -9.74 12.11
C ILE A 300 2.21 -9.96 10.59
N TRP A 301 3.37 -10.09 9.94
CA TRP A 301 3.43 -10.46 8.52
C TRP A 301 2.81 -11.84 8.26
N GLY A 302 3.03 -12.82 9.16
CA GLY A 302 2.38 -14.14 9.08
C GLY A 302 0.85 -14.04 9.08
N ILE A 303 0.28 -13.16 9.94
CA ILE A 303 -1.15 -12.87 9.93
C ILE A 303 -1.55 -12.22 8.59
N GLY A 304 -0.77 -11.25 8.10
CA GLY A 304 -0.99 -10.61 6.80
C GLY A 304 -0.98 -11.61 5.64
N ILE A 305 -0.01 -12.54 5.62
CA ILE A 305 0.09 -13.60 4.61
C ILE A 305 -1.15 -14.51 4.63
N LEU A 306 -1.62 -14.90 5.81
CA LEU A 306 -2.84 -15.71 5.95
C LEU A 306 -4.03 -15.02 5.28
N PHE A 307 -4.28 -13.75 5.56
CA PHE A 307 -5.36 -13.00 4.93
C PHE A 307 -5.09 -12.70 3.45
N GLY A 308 -3.84 -12.52 3.06
CA GLY A 308 -3.45 -12.38 1.65
C GLY A 308 -3.78 -13.64 0.84
N ILE A 309 -3.45 -14.82 1.37
CA ILE A 309 -3.81 -16.12 0.76
C ILE A 309 -5.33 -16.29 0.70
N LEU A 310 -6.05 -15.94 1.77
CA LEU A 310 -7.51 -15.97 1.77
C LEU A 310 -8.11 -15.07 0.68
N GLY A 311 -7.56 -13.88 0.47
CA GLY A 311 -7.96 -12.98 -0.61
C GLY A 311 -7.78 -13.61 -1.99
N ILE A 312 -6.66 -14.29 -2.23
CA ILE A 312 -6.38 -15.02 -3.48
C ILE A 312 -7.38 -16.19 -3.66
N ILE A 313 -7.64 -16.97 -2.61
CA ILE A 313 -8.63 -18.05 -2.65
C ILE A 313 -10.01 -17.50 -3.03
N VAL A 314 -10.42 -16.39 -2.43
CA VAL A 314 -11.70 -15.74 -2.79
C VAL A 314 -11.70 -15.31 -4.25
N ALA A 315 -10.59 -14.76 -4.79
CA ALA A 315 -10.50 -14.43 -6.21
C ALA A 315 -10.71 -15.64 -7.13
N ILE A 316 -10.14 -16.80 -6.76
CA ILE A 316 -10.32 -18.05 -7.51
C ILE A 316 -11.79 -18.53 -7.48
N LEU A 317 -12.47 -18.35 -6.33
CA LEU A 317 -13.84 -18.81 -6.12
C LEU A 317 -14.91 -17.82 -6.65
N MET A 318 -14.54 -16.59 -7.02
CA MET A 318 -15.51 -15.62 -7.54
C MET A 318 -16.13 -16.10 -8.87
N PRO A 319 -17.48 -16.08 -9.00
CA PRO A 319 -18.14 -16.41 -10.27
C PRO A 319 -17.78 -15.39 -11.35
N GLY A 320 -17.42 -15.86 -12.54
CA GLY A 320 -17.03 -15.03 -13.68
C GLY A 320 -15.59 -15.25 -14.16
N VAL A 321 -14.79 -16.02 -13.42
CA VAL A 321 -13.54 -16.58 -13.94
C VAL A 321 -13.90 -17.74 -14.86
N THR A 322 -14.27 -17.43 -16.12
CA THR A 322 -14.32 -18.45 -17.15
C THR A 322 -12.87 -18.81 -17.46
N HIS A 323 -12.40 -19.94 -16.97
CA HIS A 323 -11.08 -20.52 -17.26
C HIS A 323 -10.74 -20.50 -18.77
N ASN A 324 -11.76 -20.46 -19.63
CA ASN A 324 -11.61 -20.39 -21.09
C ASN A 324 -11.10 -19.05 -21.61
N GLN A 325 -11.40 -17.91 -20.98
CA GLN A 325 -10.91 -16.61 -21.49
C GLN A 325 -9.47 -16.33 -21.05
N THR A 326 -9.07 -16.74 -19.86
CA THR A 326 -7.70 -16.56 -19.37
C THR A 326 -6.73 -17.47 -20.12
N PHE A 327 -7.13 -18.71 -20.43
CA PHE A 327 -6.33 -19.66 -21.19
C PHE A 327 -6.27 -19.31 -22.68
N ALA A 328 -7.36 -18.81 -23.28
CA ALA A 328 -7.40 -18.37 -24.69
C ALA A 328 -6.49 -17.15 -24.92
N GLN A 329 -6.41 -16.21 -23.97
CA GLN A 329 -5.49 -15.07 -24.08
C GLN A 329 -4.01 -15.48 -23.91
N PHE A 330 -3.72 -16.54 -23.14
CA PHE A 330 -2.39 -17.16 -23.10
C PHE A 330 -2.05 -17.92 -24.38
N ILE A 331 -3.04 -18.51 -25.08
CA ILE A 331 -2.84 -19.23 -26.35
C ILE A 331 -2.58 -18.23 -27.49
N HIS A 332 -3.15 -17.03 -27.48
CA HIS A 332 -2.78 -15.97 -28.43
C HIS A 332 -1.31 -15.53 -28.33
N LEU A 333 -0.62 -15.84 -27.24
CA LEU A 333 0.85 -15.75 -27.16
C LEU A 333 1.56 -16.70 -28.14
N LYS A 334 0.96 -17.86 -28.50
CA LYS A 334 1.52 -18.79 -29.47
C LYS A 334 1.52 -18.20 -30.89
N ASP A 335 0.52 -17.42 -31.22
CA ASP A 335 0.42 -16.80 -32.55
C ASP A 335 1.42 -15.67 -32.73
N TYR A 336 1.85 -15.01 -31.62
CA TYR A 336 2.88 -13.97 -31.66
C TYR A 336 4.29 -14.51 -31.90
N PHE A 337 4.60 -15.72 -31.43
CA PHE A 337 5.90 -16.36 -31.69
C PHE A 337 5.99 -16.97 -33.10
N TYR A 338 4.87 -17.16 -33.78
CA TYR A 338 4.86 -17.71 -35.15
C TYR A 338 5.19 -16.66 -36.22
N TYR A 339 5.13 -15.36 -35.89
CA TYR A 339 5.48 -14.26 -36.79
C TYR A 339 6.90 -13.70 -36.58
N LEU A 340 7.69 -14.28 -35.66
CA LEU A 340 9.08 -13.88 -35.34
C LEU A 340 10.11 -14.95 -35.74
N GLY A 341 9.71 -15.99 -36.46
CA GLY A 341 10.57 -17.05 -37.02
C GLY A 341 10.72 -16.93 -38.54
#